data_615734f9909e7df9e019767f20a6581f
#
_entry.id   615734f9909e7df9e019767f20a6581f
#
_cell.length_a   1.000
_cell.length_b   1.000
_cell.length_c   1.000
_cell.angle_alpha   90.00
_cell.angle_beta   90.00
_cell.angle_gamma   90.00
#
_symmetry.space_group_name_H-M   'P 1'
#
loop_
_entity.id
_entity.type
_entity.pdbx_description
1 polymer ?
#
loop_
_entity_poly.entity_id
_entity_poly.type
_entity_poly.pdbx_seq_one_letter_code
_entity_poly.pdbx_strand_id
1 'polypeptide(L)'
;MAMIERAPDEAWKSGKFFAAALPLLFAAFTSPAPAASFDCAKAGAAVEKAICGDAALSSLDEYLGRYYAVALEAAGAGAACLKSDQRNWVKTIRNPCGADAACLSAAYLQRLAALDGFQPGASALKNIALPEAPVIVAALPPEADTVAGAGKTPMEMRGQLVWEHDDINNMGFAVKPAKGQARAFVYDMSINADGPHDIIRMLIENERAAQFLVRGMATADGGFDDGQCRMVYRLPAP
;
A
#
# COMPACT_ATOMS: atom_id res chain seq x y z
N MET A 1 -19.28 76.07 24.66
CA MET A 1 -18.95 76.17 26.07
C MET A 1 -17.98 75.05 26.30
N ALA A 2 -16.68 75.33 26.18
CA ALA A 2 -15.70 75.76 27.19
C ALA A 2 -15.67 74.69 28.34
N MET A 3 -14.63 74.01 28.58
CA MET A 3 -13.39 74.52 29.17
C MET A 3 -12.21 73.57 28.88
N ILE A 4 -11.12 74.24 28.66
CA ILE A 4 -9.75 73.83 28.65
C ILE A 4 -9.31 73.70 30.11
N GLU A 5 -8.58 72.63 30.47
CA GLU A 5 -7.72 72.70 31.65
C GLU A 5 -6.37 72.00 31.39
N ARG A 6 -5.34 72.76 31.84
CA ARG A 6 -3.92 72.60 31.50
C ARG A 6 -3.24 71.54 32.37
N ALA A 7 -2.15 71.05 31.85
CA ALA A 7 -1.12 70.29 32.51
C ALA A 7 -0.49 70.96 33.74
N PRO A 8 0.30 70.24 34.54
CA PRO A 8 1.66 70.72 34.73
C PRO A 8 2.76 69.68 34.44
N ASP A 9 3.87 70.28 33.94
CA ASP A 9 5.19 69.69 33.84
C ASP A 9 5.71 69.22 35.18
N GLU A 10 6.32 68.05 35.21
CA GLU A 10 7.40 67.79 36.17
C GLU A 10 8.41 66.75 35.65
N ALA A 11 9.62 67.31 35.52
CA ALA A 11 10.92 66.78 35.87
C ALA A 11 11.43 65.46 35.36
N TRP A 12 12.30 65.59 34.37
CA TRP A 12 13.36 64.70 33.95
C TRP A 12 14.31 64.39 35.14
N LYS A 13 14.33 63.10 35.56
CA LYS A 13 15.42 62.58 36.42
C LYS A 13 16.12 61.41 35.59
N SER A 14 17.40 61.70 35.37
CA SER A 14 18.40 60.78 34.82
C SER A 14 18.37 59.42 35.48
N GLY A 15 17.91 58.38 34.75
CA GLY A 15 18.04 56.97 35.10
C GLY A 15 19.00 56.28 34.18
N LYS A 16 20.12 55.80 34.66
CA LYS A 16 21.13 55.00 33.91
C LYS A 16 20.49 53.74 33.44
N PHE A 17 20.29 53.64 32.14
CA PHE A 17 19.87 52.39 31.51
C PHE A 17 21.04 51.41 31.48
N PHE A 18 21.01 50.42 32.36
CA PHE A 18 21.78 49.20 32.21
C PHE A 18 21.17 48.42 31.03
N ALA A 19 21.87 48.36 29.92
CA ALA A 19 21.54 47.51 28.81
C ALA A 19 21.84 46.05 29.21
N ALA A 20 20.86 45.34 29.71
CA ALA A 20 20.90 43.91 29.89
C ALA A 20 20.72 43.27 28.48
N ALA A 21 21.84 42.84 27.90
CA ALA A 21 21.83 42.02 26.70
C ALA A 21 21.21 40.69 27.06
N LEU A 22 19.95 40.50 26.65
CA LEU A 22 19.26 39.21 26.71
C LEU A 22 19.79 38.33 25.55
N PRO A 23 20.43 37.16 25.83
CA PRO A 23 20.78 36.24 24.75
C PRO A 23 19.48 35.69 24.17
N LEU A 24 19.19 36.01 22.91
CA LEU A 24 18.18 35.35 22.10
C LEU A 24 18.62 33.88 21.91
N LEU A 25 18.10 33.01 22.77
CA LEU A 25 18.11 31.55 22.49
C LEU A 25 17.25 31.32 21.25
N PHE A 26 17.91 31.20 20.11
CA PHE A 26 17.32 30.58 18.92
C PHE A 26 17.04 29.10 19.27
N ALA A 27 15.86 28.86 19.79
CA ALA A 27 15.30 27.51 19.78
C ALA A 27 15.15 27.13 18.31
N ALA A 28 16.11 26.33 17.77
CA ALA A 28 15.95 25.68 16.51
C ALA A 28 14.70 24.78 16.64
N PHE A 29 13.58 25.24 16.08
CA PHE A 29 12.41 24.39 15.85
C PHE A 29 12.85 23.35 14.82
N THR A 30 13.42 22.24 15.29
CA THR A 30 13.52 21.04 14.50
C THR A 30 12.10 20.58 14.27
N SER A 31 11.54 20.87 13.10
CA SER A 31 10.32 20.19 12.64
C SER A 31 10.55 18.69 12.85
N PRO A 32 9.63 17.98 13.52
CA PRO A 32 9.76 16.55 13.62
C PRO A 32 9.88 16.02 12.18
N ALA A 33 11.00 15.35 11.88
CA ALA A 33 11.11 14.62 10.64
C ALA A 33 9.93 13.63 10.58
N PRO A 34 9.30 13.42 9.40
CA PRO A 34 8.25 12.44 9.28
C PRO A 34 8.75 11.13 9.89
N ALA A 35 8.01 10.61 10.85
CA ALA A 35 8.41 9.40 11.56
C ALA A 35 8.09 8.21 10.66
N ALA A 36 9.04 7.29 10.49
CA ALA A 36 8.79 5.99 9.88
C ALA A 36 7.57 5.31 10.56
N SER A 37 6.93 4.35 9.88
CA SER A 37 5.77 3.62 10.41
C SER A 37 6.08 2.77 11.66
N PHE A 38 7.36 2.73 12.07
CA PHE A 38 7.87 2.02 13.24
C PHE A 38 8.76 2.93 14.09
N ASP A 39 9.02 2.50 15.33
CA ASP A 39 9.84 3.24 16.30
C ASP A 39 11.33 3.18 15.93
N CYS A 40 11.88 4.28 15.43
CA CYS A 40 13.27 4.39 15.04
C CYS A 40 14.27 4.20 16.20
N ALA A 41 13.86 4.41 17.45
CA ALA A 41 14.71 4.12 18.60
C ALA A 41 14.98 2.62 18.79
N LYS A 42 14.13 1.77 18.16
CA LYS A 42 14.25 0.31 18.17
C LYS A 42 14.81 -0.27 16.88
N ALA A 43 15.23 0.57 15.93
CA ALA A 43 15.78 0.12 14.66
C ALA A 43 17.05 -0.73 14.87
N GLY A 44 16.94 -2.03 14.61
CA GLY A 44 18.04 -3.00 14.78
C GLY A 44 18.71 -3.37 13.46
N ALA A 45 17.93 -3.61 12.43
CA ALA A 45 18.40 -4.03 11.11
C ALA A 45 19.00 -2.88 10.30
N ALA A 46 19.91 -3.19 9.38
CA ALA A 46 20.52 -2.19 8.49
C ALA A 46 19.47 -1.41 7.67
N VAL A 47 18.47 -2.11 7.17
CA VAL A 47 17.33 -1.52 6.44
C VAL A 47 16.54 -0.53 7.30
N GLU A 48 16.26 -0.87 8.56
CA GLU A 48 15.52 0.00 9.48
C GLU A 48 16.32 1.27 9.81
N LYS A 49 17.63 1.11 10.05
CA LYS A 49 18.54 2.25 10.28
C LYS A 49 18.64 3.17 9.07
N ALA A 50 18.68 2.61 7.86
CA ALA A 50 18.67 3.39 6.62
C ALA A 50 17.38 4.18 6.45
N ILE A 51 16.21 3.56 6.69
CA ILE A 51 14.91 4.23 6.65
C ILE A 51 14.85 5.37 7.68
N CYS A 52 15.30 5.13 8.90
CA CYS A 52 15.29 6.14 9.96
C CYS A 52 16.31 7.27 9.75
N GLY A 53 17.42 6.99 9.06
CA GLY A 53 18.48 7.96 8.78
C GLY A 53 18.21 8.85 7.56
N ASP A 54 17.21 8.53 6.75
CA ASP A 54 16.86 9.26 5.52
C ASP A 54 15.41 9.76 5.59
N ALA A 55 15.23 11.08 5.55
CA ALA A 55 13.90 11.70 5.69
C ALA A 55 12.96 11.32 4.53
N ALA A 56 13.46 11.11 3.31
CA ALA A 56 12.65 10.71 2.17
C ALA A 56 12.19 9.25 2.33
N LEU A 57 13.06 8.35 2.75
CA LEU A 57 12.70 6.96 3.04
C LEU A 57 11.74 6.86 4.23
N SER A 58 11.94 7.62 5.31
CA SER A 58 11.01 7.71 6.42
C SER A 58 9.63 8.13 5.96
N SER A 59 9.53 9.13 5.07
CA SER A 59 8.26 9.59 4.52
C SER A 59 7.58 8.51 3.67
N LEU A 60 8.34 7.80 2.84
CA LEU A 60 7.80 6.71 2.02
C LEU A 60 7.28 5.55 2.89
N ASP A 61 7.99 5.22 3.97
CA ASP A 61 7.58 4.18 4.91
C ASP A 61 6.30 4.59 5.67
N GLU A 62 6.20 5.84 6.13
CA GLU A 62 5.00 6.39 6.74
C GLU A 62 3.80 6.34 5.77
N TYR A 63 3.98 6.79 4.53
CA TYR A 63 2.94 6.72 3.51
C TYR A 63 2.50 5.28 3.26
N LEU A 64 3.46 4.37 3.09
CA LEU A 64 3.14 2.95 2.90
C LEU A 64 2.34 2.40 4.08
N GLY A 65 2.72 2.72 5.32
CA GLY A 65 1.99 2.30 6.51
C GLY A 65 0.53 2.74 6.51
N ARG A 66 0.28 4.02 6.19
CA ARG A 66 -1.08 4.59 6.11
C ARG A 66 -1.91 3.97 4.98
N TYR A 67 -1.35 3.88 3.77
CA TYR A 67 -2.09 3.33 2.63
C TYR A 67 -2.32 1.84 2.76
N TYR A 68 -1.38 1.11 3.35
CA TYR A 68 -1.56 -0.30 3.65
C TYR A 68 -2.69 -0.56 4.66
N ALA A 69 -2.84 0.30 5.67
CA ALA A 69 -3.95 0.20 6.62
C ALA A 69 -5.32 0.33 5.92
N VAL A 70 -5.46 1.31 5.02
CA VAL A 70 -6.67 1.50 4.20
C VAL A 70 -6.90 0.31 3.27
N ALA A 71 -5.83 -0.19 2.63
CA ALA A 71 -5.91 -1.35 1.75
C ALA A 71 -6.37 -2.61 2.49
N LEU A 72 -5.94 -2.81 3.73
CA LEU A 72 -6.40 -3.93 4.56
C LEU A 72 -7.90 -3.85 4.87
N GLU A 73 -8.41 -2.66 5.15
CA GLU A 73 -9.84 -2.44 5.39
C GLU A 73 -10.64 -2.70 4.11
N ALA A 74 -10.19 -2.14 2.98
CA ALA A 74 -10.83 -2.32 1.68
C ALA A 74 -10.78 -3.77 1.17
N ALA A 75 -9.75 -4.53 1.53
CA ALA A 75 -9.63 -5.93 1.13
C ALA A 75 -10.63 -6.86 1.84
N GLY A 76 -11.28 -6.41 2.92
CA GLY A 76 -12.32 -7.18 3.61
C GLY A 76 -11.87 -8.62 3.95
N ALA A 77 -12.58 -9.62 3.45
CA ALA A 77 -12.24 -11.03 3.65
C ALA A 77 -10.84 -11.40 3.15
N GLY A 78 -10.33 -10.69 2.13
CA GLY A 78 -8.98 -10.87 1.58
C GLY A 78 -7.85 -10.27 2.42
N ALA A 79 -8.16 -9.56 3.52
CA ALA A 79 -7.16 -8.87 4.34
C ALA A 79 -6.05 -9.79 4.84
N ALA A 80 -6.34 -11.05 5.18
CA ALA A 80 -5.34 -12.02 5.62
C ALA A 80 -4.34 -12.33 4.51
N CYS A 81 -4.80 -12.42 3.26
CA CYS A 81 -3.98 -12.63 2.07
C CYS A 81 -3.11 -11.41 1.77
N LEU A 82 -3.68 -10.21 1.83
CA LEU A 82 -2.91 -8.97 1.67
C LEU A 82 -1.83 -8.82 2.77
N LYS A 83 -2.12 -9.23 4.01
CA LYS A 83 -1.11 -9.29 5.09
C LYS A 83 0.02 -10.28 4.77
N SER A 84 -0.30 -11.43 4.20
CA SER A 84 0.69 -12.41 3.78
C SER A 84 1.58 -11.88 2.66
N ASP A 85 0.97 -11.25 1.65
CA ASP A 85 1.66 -10.62 0.54
C ASP A 85 2.59 -9.49 1.01
N GLN A 86 2.13 -8.64 1.95
CA GLN A 86 2.96 -7.59 2.54
C GLN A 86 4.17 -8.16 3.29
N ARG A 87 3.99 -9.21 4.09
CA ARG A 87 5.12 -9.87 4.77
C ARG A 87 6.12 -10.45 3.80
N ASN A 88 5.63 -11.04 2.71
CA ASN A 88 6.49 -11.56 1.64
C ASN A 88 7.27 -10.43 0.97
N TRP A 89 6.62 -9.31 0.62
CA TRP A 89 7.28 -8.12 0.07
C TRP A 89 8.37 -7.58 1.00
N VAL A 90 8.10 -7.46 2.30
CA VAL A 90 9.11 -7.04 3.29
C VAL A 90 10.32 -7.97 3.26
N LYS A 91 10.08 -9.30 3.25
CA LYS A 91 11.14 -10.32 3.31
C LYS A 91 11.95 -10.42 2.02
N THR A 92 11.29 -10.35 0.85
CA THR A 92 11.90 -10.71 -0.43
C THR A 92 12.29 -9.52 -1.29
N ILE A 93 11.71 -8.34 -1.03
CA ILE A 93 11.96 -7.12 -1.82
C ILE A 93 12.62 -6.03 -0.96
N ARG A 94 11.96 -5.57 0.12
CA ARG A 94 12.47 -4.46 0.93
C ARG A 94 13.77 -4.81 1.66
N ASN A 95 13.77 -5.90 2.43
CA ASN A 95 14.90 -6.24 3.30
C ASN A 95 16.18 -6.59 2.54
N PRO A 96 16.16 -7.24 1.36
CA PRO A 96 17.35 -7.46 0.55
C PRO A 96 18.07 -6.19 0.08
N CYS A 97 17.39 -5.04 0.04
CA CYS A 97 18.03 -3.75 -0.23
C CYS A 97 19.06 -3.34 0.84
N GLY A 98 18.97 -3.89 2.06
CA GLY A 98 19.87 -3.51 3.15
C GLY A 98 19.83 -2.00 3.42
N ALA A 99 20.98 -1.33 3.30
CA ALA A 99 21.11 0.13 3.49
C ALA A 99 21.12 0.92 2.17
N ASP A 100 20.88 0.29 1.03
CA ASP A 100 20.85 0.99 -0.27
C ASP A 100 19.59 1.84 -0.40
N ALA A 101 19.74 3.15 -0.28
CA ALA A 101 18.63 4.11 -0.33
C ALA A 101 17.91 4.11 -1.69
N ALA A 102 18.61 3.93 -2.79
CA ALA A 102 18.01 3.90 -4.13
C ALA A 102 17.14 2.64 -4.31
N CYS A 103 17.66 1.48 -3.90
CA CYS A 103 16.91 0.23 -3.88
C CYS A 103 15.67 0.34 -3.00
N LEU A 104 15.80 0.85 -1.78
CA LEU A 104 14.69 1.04 -0.86
C LEU A 104 13.63 1.99 -1.44
N SER A 105 14.04 3.14 -1.97
CA SER A 105 13.12 4.09 -2.59
C SER A 105 12.33 3.45 -3.73
N ALA A 106 13.00 2.73 -4.63
CA ALA A 106 12.34 2.00 -5.72
C ALA A 106 11.36 0.94 -5.20
N ALA A 107 11.74 0.17 -4.18
CA ALA A 107 10.88 -0.84 -3.57
C ALA A 107 9.61 -0.22 -2.96
N TYR A 108 9.73 0.90 -2.24
CA TYR A 108 8.59 1.61 -1.66
C TYR A 108 7.67 2.18 -2.72
N LEU A 109 8.21 2.86 -3.74
CA LEU A 109 7.41 3.43 -4.83
C LEU A 109 6.64 2.36 -5.61
N GLN A 110 7.29 1.23 -5.91
CA GLN A 110 6.62 0.09 -6.55
C GLN A 110 5.52 -0.50 -5.65
N ARG A 111 5.75 -0.59 -4.34
CA ARG A 111 4.74 -1.12 -3.41
C ARG A 111 3.56 -0.17 -3.27
N LEU A 112 3.80 1.13 -3.19
CA LEU A 112 2.75 2.15 -3.20
C LEU A 112 1.93 2.07 -4.50
N ALA A 113 2.59 1.95 -5.66
CA ALA A 113 1.91 1.75 -6.93
C ALA A 113 1.07 0.47 -6.95
N ALA A 114 1.58 -0.64 -6.40
CA ALA A 114 0.84 -1.89 -6.30
C ALA A 114 -0.43 -1.77 -5.43
N LEU A 115 -0.41 -0.93 -4.40
CA LEU A 115 -1.56 -0.69 -3.51
C LEU A 115 -2.53 0.39 -4.03
N ASP A 116 -2.22 1.04 -5.16
CA ASP A 116 -3.00 2.16 -5.69
C ASP A 116 -4.44 1.79 -6.08
N GLY A 117 -4.73 0.50 -6.29
CA GLY A 117 -6.09 0.02 -6.56
C GLY A 117 -7.05 0.12 -5.37
N PHE A 118 -6.55 0.31 -4.15
CA PHE A 118 -7.37 0.50 -2.96
C PHE A 118 -7.58 2.00 -2.69
N GLN A 119 -8.82 2.38 -2.40
CA GLN A 119 -9.17 3.77 -2.14
C GLN A 119 -8.75 4.20 -0.72
N PRO A 120 -8.20 5.40 -0.55
CA PRO A 120 -7.98 6.47 -1.54
C PRO A 120 -6.69 6.37 -2.34
N GLY A 121 -6.17 5.29 -2.72
CA GLY A 121 -5.03 5.03 -3.57
C GLY A 121 -3.76 5.89 -3.33
N ALA A 122 -2.60 5.33 -3.64
CA ALA A 122 -1.33 6.06 -3.50
C ALA A 122 -1.15 7.16 -4.56
N SER A 123 -1.84 7.06 -5.71
CA SER A 123 -1.87 8.13 -6.74
C SER A 123 -2.46 9.45 -6.22
N ALA A 124 -3.22 9.42 -5.12
CA ALA A 124 -3.68 10.62 -4.43
C ALA A 124 -2.57 11.39 -3.69
N LEU A 125 -1.38 10.81 -3.53
CA LEU A 125 -0.24 11.47 -2.91
C LEU A 125 0.29 12.58 -3.81
N LYS A 126 0.19 13.82 -3.32
CA LYS A 126 0.76 14.97 -4.02
C LYS A 126 2.30 14.89 -3.97
N ASN A 127 2.94 15.22 -5.08
CA ASN A 127 4.40 15.29 -5.22
C ASN A 127 5.15 13.94 -5.18
N ILE A 128 4.45 12.82 -5.32
CA ILE A 128 5.07 11.51 -5.50
C ILE A 128 4.65 10.96 -6.86
N ALA A 129 5.61 10.78 -7.75
CA ALA A 129 5.38 10.09 -9.02
C ALA A 129 5.51 8.57 -8.78
N LEU A 130 4.42 7.84 -8.96
CA LEU A 130 4.44 6.39 -8.89
C LEU A 130 4.92 5.80 -10.22
N PRO A 131 5.73 4.75 -10.21
CA PRO A 131 6.08 4.03 -11.42
C PRO A 131 4.87 3.26 -11.98
N GLU A 132 4.90 2.99 -13.26
CA GLU A 132 3.99 1.99 -13.83
C GLU A 132 4.33 0.62 -13.25
N ALA A 133 3.36 0.02 -12.58
CA ALA A 133 3.50 -1.26 -11.91
C ALA A 133 2.17 -2.04 -11.93
N PRO A 134 2.20 -3.36 -11.77
CA PRO A 134 0.99 -4.12 -11.53
C PRO A 134 0.26 -3.64 -10.28
N VAL A 135 -1.04 -3.33 -10.42
CA VAL A 135 -1.89 -2.81 -9.34
C VAL A 135 -2.74 -3.93 -8.76
N ILE A 136 -2.69 -4.14 -7.45
CA ILE A 136 -3.53 -5.13 -6.78
C ILE A 136 -4.99 -4.68 -6.87
N VAL A 137 -5.83 -5.50 -7.48
CA VAL A 137 -7.26 -5.22 -7.66
C VAL A 137 -8.14 -6.15 -6.81
N ALA A 138 -7.63 -7.32 -6.42
CA ALA A 138 -8.30 -8.20 -5.48
C ALA A 138 -7.30 -9.05 -4.69
N ALA A 139 -7.67 -9.36 -3.45
CA ALA A 139 -7.02 -10.35 -2.60
C ALA A 139 -8.09 -11.38 -2.21
N LEU A 140 -7.98 -12.59 -2.74
CA LEU A 140 -8.97 -13.63 -2.58
C LEU A 140 -8.55 -14.57 -1.44
N PRO A 141 -9.41 -14.74 -0.42
CA PRO A 141 -9.16 -15.68 0.65
C PRO A 141 -9.22 -17.14 0.15
N PRO A 142 -8.73 -18.11 0.93
CA PRO A 142 -9.07 -19.51 0.73
C PRO A 142 -10.58 -19.72 0.69
N GLU A 143 -11.07 -20.61 -0.16
CA GLU A 143 -12.48 -20.97 -0.21
C GLU A 143 -12.83 -21.92 0.96
N ALA A 144 -14.01 -21.72 1.57
CA ALA A 144 -14.32 -22.26 2.88
C ALA A 144 -14.42 -23.81 2.92
N ASP A 145 -14.81 -24.41 1.80
CA ASP A 145 -15.08 -25.85 1.71
C ASP A 145 -13.94 -26.65 1.07
N THR A 146 -12.82 -25.98 0.78
CA THR A 146 -11.67 -26.65 0.20
C THR A 146 -10.71 -27.13 1.27
N VAL A 147 -10.36 -28.40 1.20
CA VAL A 147 -9.22 -28.92 1.93
C VAL A 147 -7.99 -28.25 1.35
N ALA A 148 -7.34 -27.39 2.16
CA ALA A 148 -6.11 -26.73 1.73
C ALA A 148 -5.22 -27.73 1.02
N GLY A 149 -5.12 -27.60 -0.30
CA GLY A 149 -4.31 -28.48 -1.12
C GLY A 149 -2.85 -28.37 -0.66
N ALA A 150 -2.11 -29.40 -0.81
CA ALA A 150 -0.68 -29.42 -0.49
C ALA A 150 0.17 -28.60 -1.47
N GLY A 151 -0.44 -27.70 -2.24
CA GLY A 151 0.22 -26.84 -3.21
C GLY A 151 1.29 -25.97 -2.54
N LYS A 152 2.56 -26.34 -2.74
CA LYS A 152 3.73 -25.62 -2.20
C LYS A 152 4.50 -24.83 -3.26
N THR A 153 4.10 -24.98 -4.52
CA THR A 153 4.77 -24.36 -5.65
C THR A 153 4.07 -23.04 -5.98
N PRO A 154 4.75 -21.89 -5.90
CA PRO A 154 4.20 -20.62 -6.36
C PRO A 154 3.83 -20.70 -7.85
N MET A 155 2.67 -20.15 -8.18
CA MET A 155 2.15 -20.07 -9.54
C MET A 155 1.80 -18.65 -9.88
N GLU A 156 2.19 -18.22 -11.08
CA GLU A 156 1.80 -16.95 -11.67
C GLU A 156 1.27 -17.20 -13.08
N MET A 157 0.16 -16.55 -13.42
CA MET A 157 -0.38 -16.59 -14.78
C MET A 157 -0.84 -15.20 -15.22
N ARG A 158 -0.48 -14.83 -16.45
CA ARG A 158 -0.88 -13.56 -17.07
C ARG A 158 -1.90 -13.81 -18.15
N GLY A 159 -2.94 -13.00 -18.21
CA GLY A 159 -3.96 -13.11 -19.24
C GLY A 159 -5.17 -12.22 -18.96
N GLN A 160 -6.22 -12.44 -19.73
CA GLN A 160 -7.52 -11.82 -19.50
C GLN A 160 -8.27 -12.61 -18.44
N LEU A 161 -9.06 -11.91 -17.62
CA LEU A 161 -10.02 -12.57 -16.75
C LEU A 161 -11.24 -12.97 -17.59
N VAL A 162 -11.69 -14.18 -17.40
CA VAL A 162 -12.83 -14.74 -18.14
C VAL A 162 -13.72 -15.55 -17.20
N TRP A 163 -14.98 -15.69 -17.59
CA TRP A 163 -15.86 -16.70 -17.00
C TRP A 163 -15.42 -18.08 -17.46
N GLU A 164 -15.44 -19.03 -16.55
CA GLU A 164 -15.30 -20.45 -16.86
C GLU A 164 -16.55 -21.19 -16.40
N HIS A 165 -17.09 -22.00 -17.30
CA HIS A 165 -18.24 -22.85 -17.04
C HIS A 165 -17.78 -24.28 -17.19
N ASP A 166 -17.85 -25.04 -16.11
CA ASP A 166 -17.57 -26.47 -16.17
C ASP A 166 -18.85 -27.25 -16.46
N ASP A 167 -19.96 -26.84 -15.84
CA ASP A 167 -21.32 -27.28 -16.14
C ASP A 167 -22.35 -26.24 -15.66
N ILE A 168 -23.63 -26.58 -15.69
CA ILE A 168 -24.76 -25.67 -15.34
C ILE A 168 -24.67 -25.15 -13.89
N ASN A 169 -23.93 -25.81 -13.02
CA ASN A 169 -23.88 -25.51 -11.59
C ASN A 169 -22.51 -24.98 -11.12
N ASN A 170 -21.47 -25.18 -11.91
CA ASN A 170 -20.11 -24.75 -11.57
C ASN A 170 -19.67 -23.62 -12.47
N MET A 171 -19.86 -22.40 -12.00
CA MET A 171 -19.31 -21.21 -12.63
C MET A 171 -18.10 -20.76 -11.83
N GLY A 172 -17.07 -20.34 -12.50
CA GLY A 172 -15.85 -19.87 -11.87
C GLY A 172 -15.24 -18.70 -12.62
N PHE A 173 -14.18 -18.17 -12.08
CA PHE A 173 -13.36 -17.18 -12.74
C PHE A 173 -12.01 -17.81 -13.11
N ALA A 174 -11.58 -17.55 -14.36
CA ALA A 174 -10.33 -18.05 -14.86
C ALA A 174 -9.46 -16.92 -15.42
N VAL A 175 -8.16 -17.15 -15.48
CA VAL A 175 -7.21 -16.35 -16.22
C VAL A 175 -6.88 -17.07 -17.53
N LYS A 176 -7.12 -16.38 -18.65
CA LYS A 176 -6.88 -16.91 -20.01
C LYS A 176 -5.64 -16.25 -20.60
N PRO A 177 -4.53 -16.97 -20.74
CA PRO A 177 -3.33 -16.45 -21.37
C PRO A 177 -3.54 -16.22 -22.86
N ALA A 178 -2.67 -15.41 -23.49
CA ALA A 178 -2.69 -15.18 -24.94
C ALA A 178 -2.48 -16.48 -25.76
N LYS A 179 -1.76 -17.45 -25.18
CA LYS A 179 -1.54 -18.78 -25.72
C LYS A 179 -1.70 -19.80 -24.61
N GLY A 180 -2.45 -20.87 -24.85
CA GLY A 180 -2.70 -21.94 -23.89
C GLY A 180 -4.14 -21.93 -23.36
N GLN A 181 -4.40 -22.80 -22.39
CA GLN A 181 -5.70 -22.98 -21.78
C GLN A 181 -5.92 -21.98 -20.65
N ALA A 182 -7.16 -21.56 -20.44
CA ALA A 182 -7.56 -20.85 -19.24
C ALA A 182 -7.34 -21.72 -18.01
N ARG A 183 -7.09 -21.07 -16.86
CA ARG A 183 -6.95 -21.73 -15.55
C ARG A 183 -7.85 -21.05 -14.56
N ALA A 184 -8.78 -21.81 -14.01
CA ALA A 184 -9.65 -21.34 -12.95
C ALA A 184 -8.83 -20.97 -11.70
N PHE A 185 -9.25 -19.92 -11.02
CA PHE A 185 -8.68 -19.48 -9.74
C PHE A 185 -9.76 -19.14 -8.70
N VAL A 186 -11.02 -19.26 -9.07
CA VAL A 186 -12.21 -19.19 -8.22
C VAL A 186 -13.19 -20.25 -8.72
N TYR A 187 -13.64 -21.11 -7.83
CA TYR A 187 -14.50 -22.26 -8.17
C TYR A 187 -15.90 -22.15 -7.54
N ASP A 188 -16.04 -21.38 -6.45
CA ASP A 188 -17.34 -21.23 -5.80
C ASP A 188 -18.05 -19.97 -6.30
N MET A 189 -19.27 -20.18 -6.71
CA MET A 189 -20.20 -19.17 -7.15
C MET A 189 -21.50 -19.25 -6.38
N SER A 190 -21.46 -19.01 -5.11
CA SER A 190 -22.69 -18.62 -4.46
C SER A 190 -23.09 -17.25 -5.02
N ILE A 191 -24.12 -17.25 -5.88
CA ILE A 191 -24.64 -16.10 -6.64
C ILE A 191 -25.03 -14.91 -5.72
N ASN A 192 -24.98 -15.10 -4.42
CA ASN A 192 -25.40 -14.15 -3.40
C ASN A 192 -24.25 -13.63 -2.53
N ALA A 193 -23.02 -13.84 -2.87
CA ALA A 193 -21.90 -13.38 -2.05
C ALA A 193 -21.51 -11.96 -2.41
N ASP A 194 -21.89 -11.02 -1.58
CA ASP A 194 -21.21 -9.72 -1.47
C ASP A 194 -19.74 -10.00 -1.07
N GLY A 195 -18.79 -9.64 -1.90
CA GLY A 195 -17.41 -9.87 -1.53
C GLY A 195 -16.38 -9.75 -2.68
N PRO A 196 -15.18 -10.32 -2.50
CA PRO A 196 -14.11 -10.20 -3.48
C PRO A 196 -14.44 -10.80 -4.86
N HIS A 197 -15.42 -11.71 -4.95
CA HIS A 197 -15.92 -12.27 -6.21
C HIS A 197 -16.64 -11.21 -7.06
N ASP A 198 -17.36 -10.27 -6.45
CA ASP A 198 -18.01 -9.18 -7.17
C ASP A 198 -17.00 -8.27 -7.87
N ILE A 199 -15.85 -8.05 -7.25
CA ILE A 199 -14.76 -7.27 -7.86
C ILE A 199 -14.29 -7.99 -9.14
N ILE A 200 -14.07 -9.30 -9.09
CA ILE A 200 -13.63 -10.07 -10.27
C ILE A 200 -14.68 -10.03 -11.37
N ARG A 201 -15.96 -10.20 -11.02
CA ARG A 201 -17.07 -10.08 -11.97
C ARG A 201 -17.07 -8.71 -12.65
N MET A 202 -16.98 -7.62 -11.88
CA MET A 202 -16.94 -6.25 -12.43
C MET A 202 -15.75 -6.04 -13.35
N LEU A 203 -14.58 -6.59 -13.02
CA LEU A 203 -13.39 -6.51 -13.86
C LEU A 203 -13.62 -7.23 -15.20
N ILE A 204 -14.20 -8.43 -15.20
CA ILE A 204 -14.52 -9.19 -16.41
C ILE A 204 -15.52 -8.42 -17.30
N GLU A 205 -16.53 -7.81 -16.70
CA GLU A 205 -17.59 -7.12 -17.44
C GLU A 205 -17.11 -5.78 -18.02
N ASN A 206 -16.32 -5.02 -17.26
CA ASN A 206 -15.96 -3.64 -17.61
C ASN A 206 -14.56 -3.48 -18.19
N GLU A 207 -13.64 -4.41 -17.94
CA GLU A 207 -12.24 -4.33 -18.34
C GLU A 207 -11.81 -5.49 -19.26
N ARG A 208 -12.64 -5.86 -20.25
CA ARG A 208 -12.43 -7.01 -21.14
C ARG A 208 -11.11 -7.01 -21.89
N ALA A 209 -10.54 -5.84 -22.17
CA ALA A 209 -9.26 -5.72 -22.88
C ALA A 209 -8.06 -5.70 -21.94
N ALA A 210 -8.28 -5.54 -20.64
CA ALA A 210 -7.20 -5.45 -19.66
C ALA A 210 -6.48 -6.78 -19.50
N GLN A 211 -5.20 -6.68 -19.17
CA GLN A 211 -4.37 -7.84 -18.82
C GLN A 211 -4.19 -7.89 -17.31
N PHE A 212 -4.26 -9.09 -16.78
CA PHE A 212 -4.14 -9.34 -15.36
C PHE A 212 -3.02 -10.33 -15.09
N LEU A 213 -2.49 -10.30 -13.88
CA LEU A 213 -1.60 -11.29 -13.31
C LEU A 213 -2.29 -11.88 -12.09
N VAL A 214 -2.53 -13.18 -12.11
CA VAL A 214 -2.99 -13.93 -10.94
C VAL A 214 -1.79 -14.63 -10.32
N ARG A 215 -1.63 -14.47 -9.02
CA ARG A 215 -0.62 -15.14 -8.20
C ARG A 215 -1.30 -16.01 -7.15
N GLY A 216 -0.82 -17.22 -7.00
CA GLY A 216 -1.30 -18.18 -6.01
C GLY A 216 -0.34 -19.33 -5.84
N MET A 217 -0.85 -20.45 -5.36
CA MET A 217 -0.12 -21.71 -5.28
C MET A 217 -0.67 -22.67 -6.33
N ALA A 218 0.17 -23.54 -6.87
CA ALA A 218 -0.23 -24.53 -7.84
C ALA A 218 -0.74 -25.81 -7.17
N THR A 219 -1.79 -26.38 -7.72
CA THR A 219 -2.22 -27.76 -7.47
C THR A 219 -1.33 -28.75 -8.24
N ALA A 220 -1.44 -30.03 -7.92
CA ALA A 220 -0.64 -31.09 -8.58
C ALA A 220 -0.94 -31.23 -10.08
N ASP A 221 -2.15 -30.88 -10.51
CA ASP A 221 -2.62 -30.90 -11.90
C ASP A 221 -2.32 -29.59 -12.65
N GLY A 222 -1.65 -28.63 -11.99
CA GLY A 222 -1.22 -27.36 -12.56
C GLY A 222 -2.30 -26.28 -12.62
N GLY A 223 -3.36 -26.40 -11.82
CA GLY A 223 -4.33 -25.35 -11.54
C GLY A 223 -3.89 -24.44 -10.40
N PHE A 224 -4.72 -23.43 -10.07
CA PHE A 224 -4.58 -22.69 -8.83
C PHE A 224 -5.20 -23.44 -7.66
N ASP A 225 -4.52 -23.45 -6.53
CA ASP A 225 -5.04 -24.01 -5.27
C ASP A 225 -5.98 -22.99 -4.63
N ASP A 226 -7.28 -23.28 -4.64
CA ASP A 226 -8.33 -22.44 -4.06
C ASP A 226 -8.36 -22.47 -2.53
N GLY A 227 -7.77 -23.49 -1.90
CA GLY A 227 -7.50 -23.54 -0.46
C GLY A 227 -6.38 -22.61 -0.01
N GLN A 228 -5.79 -21.81 -0.90
CA GLN A 228 -4.72 -20.86 -0.63
C GLN A 228 -5.10 -19.44 -1.06
N CYS A 229 -4.36 -18.45 -0.56
CA CYS A 229 -4.52 -17.07 -0.99
C CYS A 229 -4.20 -16.88 -2.47
N ARG A 230 -5.04 -16.10 -3.16
CA ARG A 230 -4.80 -15.69 -4.54
C ARG A 230 -4.82 -14.18 -4.63
N MET A 231 -3.83 -13.61 -5.31
CA MET A 231 -3.70 -12.17 -5.52
C MET A 231 -3.91 -11.85 -6.99
N VAL A 232 -4.78 -10.91 -7.29
CA VAL A 232 -5.08 -10.47 -8.65
C VAL A 232 -4.53 -9.07 -8.86
N TYR A 233 -3.70 -8.90 -9.87
CA TYR A 233 -3.11 -7.63 -10.25
C TYR A 233 -3.57 -7.24 -11.63
N ARG A 234 -3.99 -5.98 -11.82
CA ARG A 234 -4.13 -5.39 -13.15
C ARG A 234 -2.76 -4.96 -13.65
N LEU A 235 -2.41 -5.38 -14.85
CA LEU A 235 -1.16 -4.98 -15.50
C LEU A 235 -1.31 -3.59 -16.15
N PRO A 236 -0.22 -2.81 -16.25
CA PRO A 236 -0.21 -1.59 -17.07
C PRO A 236 -0.67 -1.89 -18.50
N ALA A 237 -1.26 -0.90 -19.15
CA ALA A 237 -1.57 -0.99 -20.57
C ALA A 237 -0.26 -1.15 -21.38
N PRO A 238 -0.25 -1.95 -22.47
CA PRO A 238 0.94 -2.14 -23.29
C PRO A 238 1.35 -0.88 -24.06
#